data_d289bce1b3ce0c600f8dcf44bd70ef00
#
_entry.id   d289bce1b3ce0c600f8dcf44bd70ef00
#
_cell.length_a   1.000
_cell.length_b   1.000
_cell.length_c   1.000
_cell.angle_alpha   90.00
_cell.angle_beta   90.00
_cell.angle_gamma   90.00
#
_symmetry.space_group_name_H-M   'P 1'
#
loop_
_entity.id
_entity.type
_entity.pdbx_description
1 polymer ?
#
loop_
_entity_poly.entity_id
_entity_poly.type
_entity_poly.pdbx_seq_one_letter_code
_entity_poly.pdbx_strand_id
1 'polypeptide(L)'
;MRTRSLLLMAVVALGLAALAAWALVQRGGSAPASTGEALPGFADRIETLERVEVRGAGDGLLVSLMRRGDGWEVEQYPGWPANQREISRALFRLGEARRIEAKTDKPALHARLGVEDVGQAEAKGTELRFEGGGDTLRLVVGRNHPGLGGSYVRVADEDASWLIDADLSPARDPVAWLDRRLVDLPLARTERVRIQPASGRAFSLVRSGEGFVVQGAPAGRSLDAQTTATAALPEQLALDGLAPDDGQEASRRHVYETVDGLRLEVASWQDEAGTWARLSLALDEDVATAWFKQAGEDAEPEAERLQRLRAQVAGWQGRFEGRRFLLPPHKAANLLASRAEHLAPD
;
A
#
# COMPACT_ATOMS: atom_id res chain seq x y z
N MET A 1 -12.87 -38.31 66.78
CA MET A 1 -13.03 -38.53 65.31
C MET A 1 -12.56 -37.34 64.42
N ARG A 2 -12.46 -36.11 64.90
CA ARG A 2 -12.08 -34.90 64.11
C ARG A 2 -10.59 -34.83 63.69
N THR A 3 -9.67 -35.33 64.50
CA THR A 3 -8.21 -35.27 64.22
C THR A 3 -7.75 -36.18 63.05
N ARG A 4 -8.37 -37.34 62.87
CA ARG A 4 -8.06 -38.25 61.76
C ARG A 4 -8.56 -37.71 60.41
N SER A 5 -9.70 -37.00 60.40
CA SER A 5 -10.22 -36.35 59.17
C SER A 5 -9.38 -35.17 58.77
N LEU A 6 -8.86 -34.37 59.69
CA LEU A 6 -7.95 -33.25 59.43
C LEU A 6 -6.60 -33.73 58.88
N LEU A 7 -6.07 -34.80 59.40
CA LEU A 7 -4.81 -35.41 58.87
C LEU A 7 -5.00 -35.93 57.44
N LEU A 8 -6.13 -36.58 57.18
CA LEU A 8 -6.43 -37.07 55.82
C LEU A 8 -6.57 -35.93 54.81
N MET A 9 -7.25 -34.82 55.17
CA MET A 9 -7.36 -33.62 54.34
C MET A 9 -6.01 -32.96 54.10
N ALA A 10 -5.14 -32.89 55.09
CA ALA A 10 -3.79 -32.32 54.95
C ALA A 10 -2.93 -33.18 53.99
N VAL A 11 -3.00 -34.50 54.04
CA VAL A 11 -2.28 -35.41 53.13
C VAL A 11 -2.80 -35.27 51.70
N VAL A 12 -4.13 -35.16 51.50
CA VAL A 12 -4.72 -34.93 50.17
C VAL A 12 -4.34 -33.57 49.61
N ALA A 13 -4.34 -32.52 50.42
CA ALA A 13 -3.93 -31.17 49.99
C ALA A 13 -2.44 -31.13 49.62
N LEU A 14 -1.56 -31.78 50.37
CA LEU A 14 -0.14 -31.91 50.03
C LEU A 14 0.08 -32.71 48.75
N GLY A 15 -0.68 -33.79 48.54
CA GLY A 15 -0.64 -34.58 47.30
C GLY A 15 -1.09 -33.78 46.07
N LEU A 16 -2.15 -32.96 46.19
CA LEU A 16 -2.60 -32.06 45.13
C LEU A 16 -1.61 -30.94 44.87
N ALA A 17 -0.99 -30.36 45.90
CA ALA A 17 0.05 -29.38 45.76
C ALA A 17 1.29 -29.93 45.08
N ALA A 18 1.72 -31.16 45.42
CA ALA A 18 2.83 -31.82 44.76
C ALA A 18 2.54 -32.18 43.30
N LEU A 19 1.31 -32.61 42.99
CA LEU A 19 0.84 -32.86 41.63
C LEU A 19 0.75 -31.53 40.80
N ALA A 20 0.29 -30.46 41.40
CA ALA A 20 0.26 -29.13 40.77
C ALA A 20 1.69 -28.60 40.54
N ALA A 21 2.57 -28.74 41.50
CA ALA A 21 3.98 -28.38 41.35
C ALA A 21 4.69 -29.23 40.30
N TRP A 22 4.43 -30.52 40.25
CA TRP A 22 4.96 -31.44 39.22
C TRP A 22 4.41 -31.10 37.83
N ALA A 23 3.11 -30.77 37.70
CA ALA A 23 2.48 -30.34 36.47
C ALA A 23 3.00 -28.95 36.03
N LEU A 24 3.30 -28.03 36.96
CA LEU A 24 3.94 -26.75 36.69
C LEU A 24 5.40 -26.94 36.25
N VAL A 25 6.16 -27.83 36.86
CA VAL A 25 7.52 -28.18 36.45
C VAL A 25 7.51 -28.87 35.08
N GLN A 26 6.54 -29.72 34.80
CA GLN A 26 6.39 -30.31 33.45
C GLN A 26 5.88 -29.32 32.42
N ARG A 27 5.06 -28.32 32.81
CA ARG A 27 4.67 -27.19 31.95
C ARG A 27 5.76 -26.13 31.88
N GLY A 28 6.59 -25.99 32.87
CA GLY A 28 7.79 -25.15 32.91
C GLY A 28 9.04 -25.77 32.29
N GLY A 29 8.88 -26.94 31.67
CA GLY A 29 9.89 -27.51 30.77
C GLY A 29 10.03 -26.58 29.60
N SER A 30 10.96 -25.65 29.77
CA SER A 30 11.69 -24.88 28.74
C SER A 30 10.92 -24.72 27.46
N ALA A 31 10.25 -23.59 27.30
CA ALA A 31 10.35 -22.97 25.98
C ALA A 31 11.85 -22.83 25.71
N PRO A 32 12.47 -23.55 24.77
CA PRO A 32 13.80 -23.21 24.38
C PRO A 32 13.71 -21.76 23.94
N ALA A 33 14.49 -20.90 24.54
CA ALA A 33 14.79 -19.60 23.96
C ALA A 33 15.50 -19.92 22.64
N SER A 34 14.74 -20.24 21.61
CA SER A 34 15.25 -20.49 20.27
C SER A 34 15.53 -19.14 19.65
N THR A 35 16.68 -18.63 19.91
CA THR A 35 17.25 -17.40 19.35
C THR A 35 17.78 -17.64 17.94
N GLY A 36 17.02 -18.34 17.09
CA GLY A 36 17.37 -18.53 15.69
C GLY A 36 16.68 -17.52 14.79
N GLU A 37 17.27 -17.26 13.64
CA GLU A 37 16.65 -16.46 12.59
C GLU A 37 15.35 -17.11 12.09
N ALA A 38 14.37 -16.30 11.69
CA ALA A 38 13.13 -16.81 11.07
C ALA A 38 13.46 -17.62 9.81
N LEU A 39 14.33 -17.10 8.97
CA LEU A 39 14.89 -17.75 7.78
C LEU A 39 16.42 -17.69 7.87
N PRO A 40 17.07 -18.83 8.19
CA PRO A 40 18.52 -18.86 8.39
C PRO A 40 19.31 -18.36 7.16
N GLY A 41 20.30 -17.50 7.40
CA GLY A 41 21.17 -16.94 6.37
C GLY A 41 20.53 -15.92 5.44
N PHE A 42 19.29 -15.50 5.70
CA PHE A 42 18.61 -14.50 4.86
C PHE A 42 19.21 -13.10 5.03
N ALA A 43 19.53 -12.70 6.25
CA ALA A 43 20.05 -11.35 6.54
C ALA A 43 21.31 -11.04 5.73
N ASP A 44 22.21 -12.00 5.59
CA ASP A 44 23.47 -11.84 4.83
C ASP A 44 23.27 -11.76 3.30
N ARG A 45 22.08 -12.13 2.82
CA ARG A 45 21.77 -12.18 1.38
C ARG A 45 20.94 -11.00 0.88
N ILE A 46 20.43 -10.14 1.76
CA ILE A 46 19.51 -9.04 1.37
C ILE A 46 20.09 -8.17 0.26
N GLU A 47 21.39 -7.87 0.30
CA GLU A 47 22.05 -7.04 -0.70
C GLU A 47 22.30 -7.74 -2.03
N THR A 48 22.34 -9.06 -2.03
CA THR A 48 22.59 -9.89 -3.22
C THR A 48 21.31 -10.46 -3.84
N LEU A 49 20.15 -10.15 -3.26
CA LEU A 49 18.88 -10.60 -3.80
C LEU A 49 18.63 -9.98 -5.18
N GLU A 50 18.22 -10.81 -6.11
CA GLU A 50 17.88 -10.45 -7.48
C GLU A 50 16.37 -10.50 -7.72
N ARG A 51 15.68 -11.45 -7.06
CA ARG A 51 14.24 -11.65 -7.17
C ARG A 51 13.60 -12.03 -5.84
N VAL A 52 12.39 -11.54 -5.62
CA VAL A 52 11.51 -11.95 -4.52
C VAL A 52 10.13 -12.28 -5.09
N GLU A 53 9.68 -13.50 -4.86
CA GLU A 53 8.34 -13.92 -5.27
C GLU A 53 7.44 -14.14 -4.06
N VAL A 54 6.17 -13.77 -4.19
CA VAL A 54 5.09 -14.09 -3.27
C VAL A 54 4.18 -15.08 -3.97
N ARG A 55 4.05 -16.28 -3.42
CA ARG A 55 3.27 -17.36 -4.01
C ARG A 55 2.14 -17.82 -3.07
N GLY A 56 1.03 -18.20 -3.65
CA GLY A 56 -0.14 -18.70 -2.92
C GLY A 56 -0.52 -20.12 -3.30
N ALA A 57 -1.73 -20.51 -2.94
CA ALA A 57 -2.30 -21.83 -3.20
C ALA A 57 -2.10 -22.30 -4.64
N GLY A 58 -1.80 -23.59 -4.84
CA GLY A 58 -1.51 -24.17 -6.14
C GLY A 58 -0.18 -23.69 -6.75
N ASP A 59 0.74 -23.20 -5.92
CA ASP A 59 2.01 -22.56 -6.33
C ASP A 59 1.78 -21.35 -7.25
N GLY A 60 0.64 -20.70 -7.13
CA GLY A 60 0.27 -19.55 -7.96
C GLY A 60 1.15 -18.33 -7.64
N LEU A 61 1.80 -17.76 -8.67
CA LEU A 61 2.56 -16.52 -8.54
C LEU A 61 1.60 -15.34 -8.31
N LEU A 62 1.72 -14.69 -7.18
CA LEU A 62 0.92 -13.51 -6.81
C LEU A 62 1.68 -12.21 -7.09
N VAL A 63 2.95 -12.15 -6.66
CA VAL A 63 3.81 -10.97 -6.82
C VAL A 63 5.19 -11.44 -7.24
N SER A 64 5.82 -10.73 -8.17
CA SER A 64 7.23 -10.87 -8.49
C SER A 64 7.91 -9.51 -8.44
N LEU A 65 8.89 -9.39 -7.56
CA LEU A 65 9.77 -8.24 -7.44
C LEU A 65 11.12 -8.61 -8.04
N MET A 66 11.62 -7.81 -8.97
CA MET A 66 12.92 -8.01 -9.58
C MET A 66 13.82 -6.80 -9.32
N ARG A 67 15.07 -7.05 -8.98
CA ARG A 67 16.06 -5.98 -8.81
C ARG A 67 16.47 -5.43 -10.18
N ARG A 68 16.45 -4.10 -10.30
CA ARG A 68 16.89 -3.37 -11.50
C ARG A 68 17.81 -2.22 -11.07
N GLY A 69 19.10 -2.38 -11.34
CA GLY A 69 20.10 -1.44 -10.82
C GLY A 69 20.06 -1.38 -9.30
N ASP A 70 19.93 -0.19 -8.74
CA ASP A 70 19.90 0.03 -7.30
C ASP A 70 18.50 -0.11 -6.67
N GLY A 71 17.48 -0.44 -7.47
CA GLY A 71 16.09 -0.51 -7.01
C GLY A 71 15.37 -1.81 -7.37
N TRP A 72 14.10 -1.86 -7.01
CA TRP A 72 13.18 -2.95 -7.30
C TRP A 72 12.12 -2.53 -8.31
N GLU A 73 11.66 -3.47 -9.10
CA GLU A 73 10.53 -3.35 -10.03
C GLU A 73 9.51 -4.44 -9.73
N VAL A 74 8.23 -4.13 -9.89
CA VAL A 74 7.15 -5.14 -9.83
C VAL A 74 6.93 -5.64 -11.24
N GLU A 75 7.24 -6.91 -11.51
CA GLU A 75 7.23 -7.47 -12.88
C GLU A 75 5.84 -7.43 -13.54
N GLN A 76 4.76 -7.49 -12.74
CA GLN A 76 3.40 -7.35 -13.26
C GLN A 76 3.09 -5.95 -13.80
N TYR A 77 3.90 -4.93 -13.44
CA TYR A 77 3.71 -3.53 -13.83
C TYR A 77 5.01 -2.91 -14.36
N PRO A 78 5.51 -3.39 -15.50
CA PRO A 78 6.82 -2.96 -16.03
C PRO A 78 6.83 -1.44 -16.30
N GLY A 79 7.93 -0.80 -15.92
CA GLY A 79 8.14 0.64 -16.08
C GLY A 79 7.31 1.51 -15.13
N TRP A 80 6.59 0.93 -14.16
CA TRP A 80 6.01 1.68 -13.05
C TRP A 80 6.90 1.58 -11.81
N PRO A 81 7.18 2.71 -11.11
CA PRO A 81 8.05 2.68 -9.94
C PRO A 81 7.49 1.78 -8.82
N ALA A 82 8.33 0.91 -8.28
CA ALA A 82 7.99 0.18 -7.07
C ALA A 82 8.19 1.04 -5.81
N ASN A 83 7.50 0.71 -4.73
CA ASN A 83 7.67 1.34 -3.43
C ASN A 83 8.94 0.81 -2.75
N GLN A 84 10.09 1.38 -3.10
CA GLN A 84 11.41 0.96 -2.59
C GLN A 84 11.46 0.91 -1.06
N ARG A 85 10.81 1.87 -0.41
CA ARG A 85 10.79 1.96 1.07
C ARG A 85 10.03 0.78 1.68
N GLU A 86 8.89 0.40 1.10
CA GLU A 86 8.10 -0.72 1.62
C GLU A 86 8.79 -2.06 1.39
N ILE A 87 9.39 -2.24 0.21
CA ILE A 87 10.18 -3.44 -0.10
C ILE A 87 11.36 -3.55 0.86
N SER A 88 12.16 -2.51 1.02
CA SER A 88 13.30 -2.50 1.95
C SER A 88 12.86 -2.77 3.39
N ARG A 89 11.73 -2.19 3.82
CA ARG A 89 11.18 -2.43 5.15
C ARG A 89 10.75 -3.89 5.35
N ALA A 90 10.12 -4.50 4.34
CA ALA A 90 9.69 -5.90 4.40
C ALA A 90 10.89 -6.85 4.49
N LEU A 91 11.91 -6.62 3.66
CA LEU A 91 13.15 -7.41 3.68
C LEU A 91 13.89 -7.26 5.01
N PHE A 92 14.05 -6.03 5.50
CA PHE A 92 14.68 -5.76 6.79
C PHE A 92 13.92 -6.43 7.94
N ARG A 93 12.59 -6.32 7.98
CA ARG A 93 11.75 -6.96 9.01
C ARG A 93 11.94 -8.47 9.03
N LEU A 94 12.04 -9.13 7.87
CA LEU A 94 12.33 -10.56 7.80
C LEU A 94 13.75 -10.88 8.28
N GLY A 95 14.75 -10.08 7.92
CA GLY A 95 16.15 -10.27 8.33
C GLY A 95 16.34 -10.17 9.86
N GLU A 96 15.56 -9.30 10.51
CA GLU A 96 15.60 -9.13 11.96
C GLU A 96 14.71 -10.13 12.71
N ALA A 97 13.78 -10.80 12.02
CA ALA A 97 12.81 -11.70 12.67
C ALA A 97 13.47 -12.91 13.34
N ARG A 98 13.03 -13.20 14.56
CA ARG A 98 13.58 -14.30 15.38
C ARG A 98 12.51 -15.33 15.74
N ARG A 99 12.91 -16.58 15.79
CA ARG A 99 12.08 -17.70 16.26
C ARG A 99 11.90 -17.57 17.77
N ILE A 100 10.68 -17.51 18.26
CA ILE A 100 10.36 -17.39 19.68
C ILE A 100 9.79 -18.67 20.29
N GLU A 101 9.10 -19.50 19.48
CA GLU A 101 8.50 -20.74 19.97
C GLU A 101 8.41 -21.79 18.85
N ALA A 102 8.87 -23.00 19.11
CA ALA A 102 8.62 -24.14 18.25
C ALA A 102 7.14 -24.57 18.36
N LYS A 103 6.48 -24.82 17.24
CA LYS A 103 5.05 -25.19 17.23
C LYS A 103 4.81 -26.64 16.90
N THR A 104 5.13 -27.09 15.72
CA THR A 104 4.92 -28.47 15.30
C THR A 104 5.90 -28.89 14.22
N ASP A 105 6.28 -30.14 14.25
CA ASP A 105 7.05 -30.83 13.22
C ASP A 105 6.20 -31.86 12.45
N LYS A 106 4.88 -31.83 12.66
CA LYS A 106 3.95 -32.81 12.05
C LYS A 106 3.23 -32.15 10.85
N PRO A 107 3.47 -32.60 9.60
CA PRO A 107 2.85 -32.01 8.39
C PRO A 107 1.31 -31.98 8.47
N ALA A 108 0.67 -32.98 9.08
CA ALA A 108 -0.77 -33.02 9.26
C ALA A 108 -1.35 -31.85 10.10
N LEU A 109 -0.49 -31.13 10.85
CA LEU A 109 -0.89 -29.99 11.68
C LEU A 109 -0.56 -28.63 11.04
N HIS A 110 0.20 -28.60 9.94
CA HIS A 110 0.62 -27.36 9.27
C HIS A 110 -0.58 -26.50 8.85
N ALA A 111 -1.65 -27.11 8.33
CA ALA A 111 -2.86 -26.40 7.94
C ALA A 111 -3.55 -25.63 9.09
N ARG A 112 -3.33 -26.03 10.35
CA ARG A 112 -3.83 -25.31 11.53
C ARG A 112 -3.14 -23.98 11.74
N LEU A 113 -1.88 -23.87 11.30
CA LEU A 113 -1.06 -22.66 11.39
C LEU A 113 -1.06 -21.88 10.08
N GLY A 114 -1.52 -22.49 8.98
CA GLY A 114 -1.47 -21.94 7.61
C GLY A 114 -0.05 -22.01 7.03
N VAL A 115 0.74 -23.02 7.45
CA VAL A 115 2.13 -23.20 6.96
C VAL A 115 2.29 -24.50 6.15
N GLU A 116 1.19 -25.04 5.64
CA GLU A 116 1.19 -26.13 4.66
C GLU A 116 1.90 -25.73 3.37
N ASP A 117 2.30 -26.71 2.58
CA ASP A 117 2.93 -26.48 1.30
C ASP A 117 1.98 -25.74 0.35
N VAL A 118 2.42 -24.62 -0.21
CA VAL A 118 1.62 -23.79 -1.11
C VAL A 118 1.32 -24.45 -2.45
N GLY A 119 2.00 -25.56 -2.80
CA GLY A 119 1.65 -26.40 -3.94
C GLY A 119 0.26 -27.05 -3.81
N GLN A 120 -0.27 -27.14 -2.59
CA GLN A 120 -1.64 -27.62 -2.37
C GLN A 120 -2.66 -26.56 -2.77
N ALA A 121 -3.73 -26.99 -3.44
CA ALA A 121 -4.80 -26.07 -3.92
C ALA A 121 -5.55 -25.38 -2.76
N GLU A 122 -5.59 -26.02 -1.57
CA GLU A 122 -6.29 -25.51 -0.39
C GLU A 122 -5.35 -24.77 0.59
N ALA A 123 -4.09 -24.53 0.21
CA ALA A 123 -3.12 -23.86 1.05
C ALA A 123 -3.60 -22.47 1.45
N LYS A 124 -3.45 -22.13 2.73
CA LYS A 124 -3.86 -20.83 3.30
C LYS A 124 -2.70 -19.89 3.48
N GLY A 125 -1.49 -20.45 3.54
CA GLY A 125 -0.25 -19.71 3.69
C GLY A 125 0.19 -19.00 2.43
N THR A 126 1.28 -18.30 2.55
CA THR A 126 1.96 -17.60 1.46
C THR A 126 3.43 -17.96 1.51
N GLU A 127 3.99 -18.43 0.40
CA GLU A 127 5.42 -18.70 0.31
C GLU A 127 6.14 -17.47 -0.23
N LEU A 128 7.20 -17.08 0.45
CA LEU A 128 8.20 -16.12 -0.02
C LEU A 128 9.38 -16.90 -0.59
N ARG A 129 9.72 -16.63 -1.85
CA ARG A 129 10.94 -17.16 -2.50
C ARG A 129 11.91 -16.03 -2.73
N PHE A 130 13.18 -16.28 -2.39
CA PHE A 130 14.26 -15.31 -2.50
C PHE A 130 15.37 -15.91 -3.34
N GLU A 131 15.64 -15.29 -4.48
CA GLU A 131 16.67 -15.69 -5.42
C GLU A 131 17.79 -14.64 -5.45
N GLY A 132 19.03 -15.12 -5.59
CA GLY A 132 20.26 -14.34 -5.61
C GLY A 132 21.18 -14.67 -4.43
N GLY A 133 22.49 -14.56 -4.65
CA GLY A 133 23.52 -14.82 -3.64
C GLY A 133 23.66 -16.28 -3.23
N GLY A 134 23.18 -17.26 -4.00
CA GLY A 134 23.28 -18.70 -3.72
C GLY A 134 21.98 -19.45 -4.00
N ASP A 135 21.74 -20.52 -3.21
CA ASP A 135 20.51 -21.31 -3.34
C ASP A 135 19.27 -20.51 -2.98
N THR A 136 18.15 -20.81 -3.63
CA THR A 136 16.85 -20.18 -3.35
C THR A 136 16.44 -20.44 -1.91
N LEU A 137 16.21 -19.37 -1.16
CA LEU A 137 15.61 -19.45 0.16
C LEU A 137 14.09 -19.38 0.05
N ARG A 138 13.39 -20.23 0.84
CA ARG A 138 11.93 -20.35 0.77
C ARG A 138 11.35 -20.35 2.17
N LEU A 139 10.39 -19.46 2.44
CA LEU A 139 9.71 -19.34 3.73
C LEU A 139 8.20 -19.34 3.53
N VAL A 140 7.52 -20.32 4.10
CA VAL A 140 6.06 -20.32 4.18
C VAL A 140 5.63 -19.49 5.38
N VAL A 141 4.84 -18.46 5.14
CA VAL A 141 4.25 -17.56 6.12
C VAL A 141 2.79 -17.92 6.30
N GLY A 142 2.41 -18.31 7.49
CA GLY A 142 1.05 -18.67 7.86
C GLY A 142 0.29 -17.51 8.50
N ARG A 143 -0.63 -17.89 9.41
CA ARG A 143 -1.46 -16.91 10.14
C ARG A 143 -0.66 -16.19 11.21
N ASN A 144 -1.12 -14.99 11.58
CA ASN A 144 -0.61 -14.29 12.75
C ASN A 144 -1.16 -14.89 14.04
N HIS A 145 -0.36 -14.84 15.10
CA HIS A 145 -0.78 -15.26 16.42
C HIS A 145 -1.72 -14.21 17.04
N PRO A 146 -2.94 -14.56 17.46
CA PRO A 146 -3.98 -13.58 17.85
C PRO A 146 -3.67 -12.77 19.11
N GLY A 147 -2.74 -13.21 19.96
CA GLY A 147 -2.47 -12.56 21.25
C GLY A 147 -1.03 -12.10 21.48
N LEU A 148 -0.05 -12.70 20.81
CA LEU A 148 1.36 -12.39 21.04
C LEU A 148 1.96 -11.50 19.94
N GLY A 149 1.21 -11.22 18.88
CA GLY A 149 1.78 -10.70 17.64
C GLY A 149 2.65 -11.77 16.95
N GLY A 150 3.25 -11.39 15.81
CA GLY A 150 4.11 -12.30 15.07
C GLY A 150 3.38 -13.33 14.21
N SER A 151 4.11 -13.96 13.31
CA SER A 151 3.58 -14.90 12.33
C SER A 151 4.03 -16.33 12.62
N TYR A 152 3.19 -17.30 12.28
CA TYR A 152 3.66 -18.68 12.15
C TYR A 152 4.43 -18.82 10.84
N VAL A 153 5.58 -19.46 10.90
CA VAL A 153 6.42 -19.68 9.72
C VAL A 153 6.97 -21.10 9.68
N ARG A 154 7.32 -21.54 8.48
CA ARG A 154 8.04 -22.78 8.21
C ARG A 154 9.02 -22.56 7.07
N VAL A 155 10.28 -22.92 7.24
CA VAL A 155 11.19 -23.00 6.09
C VAL A 155 10.65 -24.08 5.16
N ALA A 156 10.51 -23.80 3.87
CA ALA A 156 10.05 -24.81 2.92
C ALA A 156 11.00 -26.02 2.95
N ASP A 157 10.47 -27.19 2.70
CA ASP A 157 11.19 -28.46 2.75
C ASP A 157 11.63 -28.91 4.16
N GLU A 158 11.32 -28.13 5.23
CA GLU A 158 11.44 -28.56 6.63
C GLU A 158 10.06 -28.84 7.22
N ASP A 159 9.98 -29.81 8.16
CA ASP A 159 8.74 -30.10 8.88
C ASP A 159 8.51 -29.17 10.07
N ALA A 160 9.58 -28.62 10.65
CA ALA A 160 9.52 -27.78 11.82
C ALA A 160 8.90 -26.40 11.52
N SER A 161 7.86 -26.06 12.28
CA SER A 161 7.20 -24.76 12.21
C SER A 161 7.42 -23.95 13.49
N TRP A 162 7.42 -22.63 13.35
CA TRP A 162 7.81 -21.70 14.40
C TRP A 162 6.83 -20.55 14.51
N LEU A 163 6.68 -20.00 15.70
CA LEU A 163 6.21 -18.63 15.89
C LEU A 163 7.44 -17.71 15.92
N ILE A 164 7.38 -16.63 15.18
CA ILE A 164 8.39 -15.57 15.14
C ILE A 164 7.87 -14.28 15.79
N ASP A 165 8.78 -13.38 16.16
CA ASP A 165 8.48 -12.10 16.81
C ASP A 165 8.06 -10.99 15.85
N ALA A 166 7.94 -11.28 14.56
CA ALA A 166 7.57 -10.32 13.53
C ALA A 166 6.26 -10.70 12.83
N ASP A 167 5.40 -9.71 12.57
CA ASP A 167 4.29 -9.84 11.63
C ASP A 167 4.83 -9.66 10.21
N LEU A 168 4.87 -10.75 9.45
CA LEU A 168 5.36 -10.72 8.07
C LEU A 168 4.26 -10.49 7.04
N SER A 169 3.02 -10.86 7.31
CA SER A 169 1.81 -10.69 6.46
C SER A 169 2.10 -10.14 5.05
N PRO A 170 2.77 -10.91 4.16
CA PRO A 170 3.21 -10.40 2.87
C PRO A 170 2.01 -9.97 2.03
N ALA A 171 2.07 -8.77 1.45
CA ALA A 171 1.02 -8.30 0.56
C ALA A 171 0.94 -9.20 -0.68
N ARG A 172 -0.26 -9.70 -0.97
CA ARG A 172 -0.54 -10.64 -2.06
C ARG A 172 -0.98 -9.95 -3.34
N ASP A 173 -1.30 -8.66 -3.26
CA ASP A 173 -1.64 -7.82 -4.40
C ASP A 173 -0.39 -7.08 -4.87
N PRO A 174 0.03 -7.24 -6.15
CA PRO A 174 1.18 -6.52 -6.70
C PRO A 174 1.08 -5.01 -6.59
N VAL A 175 -0.14 -4.43 -6.62
CA VAL A 175 -0.36 -2.98 -6.49
C VAL A 175 0.13 -2.43 -5.15
N ALA A 176 0.08 -3.23 -4.09
CA ALA A 176 0.58 -2.82 -2.77
C ALA A 176 2.10 -2.53 -2.75
N TRP A 177 2.84 -3.08 -3.71
CA TRP A 177 4.29 -2.91 -3.85
C TRP A 177 4.68 -1.76 -4.78
N LEU A 178 3.70 -1.07 -5.40
CA LEU A 178 3.94 0.08 -6.28
C LEU A 178 4.11 1.39 -5.50
N ASP A 179 4.84 2.35 -6.07
CA ASP A 179 4.68 3.75 -5.69
C ASP A 179 3.30 4.21 -6.16
N ARG A 180 2.37 4.31 -5.22
CA ARG A 180 0.97 4.60 -5.52
C ARG A 180 0.69 6.07 -5.82
N ARG A 181 1.67 6.97 -5.65
CA ARG A 181 1.49 8.39 -5.93
C ARG A 181 1.40 8.67 -7.43
N LEU A 182 0.30 9.26 -7.84
CA LEU A 182 0.09 9.75 -9.20
C LEU A 182 0.61 11.18 -9.35
N VAL A 183 -0.01 12.09 -8.64
CA VAL A 183 0.39 13.50 -8.55
C VAL A 183 0.21 13.98 -7.12
N ASP A 184 0.94 15.04 -6.78
CA ASP A 184 0.75 15.79 -5.55
C ASP A 184 0.83 17.28 -5.88
N LEU A 185 -0.32 17.85 -6.22
CA LEU A 185 -0.47 19.29 -6.51
C LEU A 185 -1.22 19.93 -5.35
N PRO A 186 -0.56 20.70 -4.48
CA PRO A 186 -1.20 21.37 -3.36
C PRO A 186 -2.37 22.26 -3.83
N LEU A 187 -3.46 22.25 -3.08
CA LEU A 187 -4.65 23.07 -3.35
C LEU A 187 -4.29 24.54 -3.56
N ALA A 188 -3.29 25.05 -2.84
CA ALA A 188 -2.82 26.43 -2.97
C ALA A 188 -2.35 26.79 -4.40
N ARG A 189 -1.94 25.81 -5.20
CA ARG A 189 -1.57 26.04 -6.61
C ARG A 189 -2.75 26.04 -7.55
N THR A 190 -3.88 25.39 -7.21
CA THR A 190 -5.06 25.32 -8.09
C THR A 190 -5.74 26.68 -8.16
N GLU A 191 -5.92 27.20 -9.36
CA GLU A 191 -6.61 28.49 -9.64
C GLU A 191 -8.02 28.26 -10.18
N ARG A 192 -8.18 27.26 -11.05
CA ARG A 192 -9.45 26.92 -11.68
C ARG A 192 -9.58 25.43 -11.91
N VAL A 193 -10.81 24.93 -11.83
CA VAL A 193 -11.17 23.59 -12.29
C VAL A 193 -12.28 23.70 -13.32
N ARG A 194 -12.02 23.27 -14.55
CA ARG A 194 -13.06 23.13 -15.58
C ARG A 194 -13.62 21.73 -15.53
N ILE A 195 -14.92 21.61 -15.48
CA ILE A 195 -15.62 20.34 -15.29
C ILE A 195 -16.59 20.10 -16.44
N GLN A 196 -16.36 19.02 -17.18
CA GLN A 196 -17.31 18.43 -18.11
C GLN A 196 -17.92 17.21 -17.42
N PRO A 197 -19.16 17.28 -16.91
CA PRO A 197 -19.82 16.18 -16.25
C PRO A 197 -20.30 15.13 -17.27
N ALA A 198 -20.65 13.92 -16.82
CA ALA A 198 -21.20 12.87 -17.66
C ALA A 198 -22.53 13.27 -18.31
N SER A 199 -23.27 14.16 -17.68
CA SER A 199 -24.52 14.74 -18.21
C SER A 199 -24.67 16.18 -17.78
N GLY A 200 -25.35 16.98 -18.59
CA GLY A 200 -25.56 18.41 -18.33
C GLY A 200 -24.47 19.31 -18.92
N ARG A 201 -24.49 20.56 -18.53
CA ARG A 201 -23.58 21.60 -19.07
C ARG A 201 -22.26 21.63 -18.29
N ALA A 202 -21.18 21.89 -19.00
CA ALA A 202 -19.88 22.19 -18.39
C ALA A 202 -19.99 23.41 -17.47
N PHE A 203 -19.19 23.38 -16.40
CA PHE A 203 -19.07 24.49 -15.46
C PHE A 203 -17.63 24.59 -14.92
N SER A 204 -17.32 25.66 -14.22
CA SER A 204 -16.01 25.83 -13.63
C SER A 204 -16.10 26.19 -12.15
N LEU A 205 -15.13 25.72 -11.40
CA LEU A 205 -14.82 26.23 -10.07
C LEU A 205 -13.67 27.21 -10.24
N VAL A 206 -13.75 28.34 -9.57
CA VAL A 206 -12.70 29.38 -9.57
C VAL A 206 -12.34 29.74 -8.15
N ARG A 207 -11.07 30.05 -7.92
CA ARG A 207 -10.58 30.45 -6.60
C ARG A 207 -11.26 31.76 -6.18
N SER A 208 -11.67 31.82 -4.93
CA SER A 208 -12.26 32.99 -4.29
C SER A 208 -11.80 33.07 -2.83
N GLY A 209 -10.86 33.93 -2.53
CA GLY A 209 -10.18 33.94 -1.23
C GLY A 209 -9.42 32.65 -0.98
N GLU A 210 -9.66 32.01 0.15
CA GLU A 210 -9.04 30.74 0.51
C GLU A 210 -9.78 29.50 -0.04
N GLY A 211 -11.00 29.68 -0.57
CA GLY A 211 -11.86 28.60 -1.08
C GLY A 211 -12.11 28.67 -2.58
N PHE A 212 -13.15 27.97 -3.02
CA PHE A 212 -13.57 27.90 -4.42
C PHE A 212 -15.08 28.15 -4.53
N VAL A 213 -15.49 28.80 -5.63
CA VAL A 213 -16.89 29.04 -5.95
C VAL A 213 -17.23 28.55 -7.34
N VAL A 214 -18.49 28.16 -7.55
CA VAL A 214 -19.00 27.84 -8.90
C VAL A 214 -19.07 29.14 -9.70
N GLN A 215 -18.35 29.22 -10.80
CA GLN A 215 -18.32 30.42 -11.68
C GLN A 215 -19.73 30.76 -12.16
N GLY A 216 -20.12 32.04 -11.97
CA GLY A 216 -21.43 32.54 -12.35
C GLY A 216 -22.59 32.09 -11.41
N ALA A 217 -22.32 31.50 -10.30
CA ALA A 217 -23.32 31.27 -9.23
C ALA A 217 -23.56 32.62 -8.48
N PRO A 218 -24.78 32.84 -7.94
CA PRO A 218 -25.03 33.96 -7.03
C PRO A 218 -24.11 33.88 -5.80
N ALA A 219 -23.77 35.03 -5.23
CA ALA A 219 -22.94 35.11 -4.03
C ALA A 219 -23.53 34.28 -2.89
N GLY A 220 -22.68 33.54 -2.17
CA GLY A 220 -23.06 32.70 -1.03
C GLY A 220 -23.79 31.39 -1.40
N ARG A 221 -23.95 31.07 -2.71
CA ARG A 221 -24.62 29.84 -3.15
C ARG A 221 -23.67 28.66 -3.31
N SER A 222 -22.37 28.87 -3.40
CA SER A 222 -21.41 27.79 -3.52
C SER A 222 -21.18 27.09 -2.16
N LEU A 223 -21.14 25.76 -2.17
CA LEU A 223 -20.81 24.95 -1.01
C LEU A 223 -19.29 24.81 -0.89
N ASP A 224 -18.68 25.60 -0.02
CA ASP A 224 -17.22 25.65 0.15
C ASP A 224 -16.58 24.27 0.35
N ALA A 225 -17.18 23.41 1.16
CA ALA A 225 -16.63 22.08 1.42
C ALA A 225 -16.55 21.24 0.14
N GLN A 226 -17.61 21.21 -0.67
CA GLN A 226 -17.68 20.43 -1.89
C GLN A 226 -16.80 21.00 -3.00
N THR A 227 -16.85 22.33 -3.21
CA THR A 227 -16.03 23.00 -4.23
C THR A 227 -14.54 22.86 -3.93
N THR A 228 -14.16 23.02 -2.66
CA THR A 228 -12.78 22.86 -2.19
C THR A 228 -12.31 21.41 -2.29
N ALA A 229 -13.14 20.44 -1.90
CA ALA A 229 -12.80 19.01 -2.03
C ALA A 229 -12.57 18.60 -3.49
N THR A 230 -13.39 19.12 -4.42
CA THR A 230 -13.21 18.89 -5.87
C THR A 230 -11.92 19.55 -6.37
N ALA A 231 -11.62 20.77 -5.96
CA ALA A 231 -10.40 21.48 -6.36
C ALA A 231 -9.13 20.87 -5.75
N ALA A 232 -9.23 20.25 -4.57
CA ALA A 232 -8.14 19.56 -3.87
C ALA A 232 -7.90 18.12 -4.36
N LEU A 233 -8.63 17.62 -5.35
CA LEU A 233 -8.46 16.23 -5.83
C LEU A 233 -7.00 15.89 -6.18
N PRO A 234 -6.22 16.76 -6.87
CA PRO A 234 -4.83 16.46 -7.23
C PRO A 234 -3.85 16.45 -6.05
N GLU A 235 -4.26 16.92 -4.87
CA GLU A 235 -3.44 16.87 -3.67
C GLU A 235 -3.36 15.43 -3.17
N GLN A 236 -2.14 14.88 -3.07
CA GLN A 236 -1.88 13.50 -2.68
C GLN A 236 -2.75 12.49 -3.44
N LEU A 237 -2.91 12.69 -4.76
CA LEU A 237 -3.67 11.75 -5.59
C LEU A 237 -2.87 10.45 -5.75
N ALA A 238 -3.47 9.35 -5.33
CA ALA A 238 -2.89 8.02 -5.40
C ALA A 238 -3.75 7.09 -6.26
N LEU A 239 -3.19 5.94 -6.66
CA LEU A 239 -3.91 4.86 -7.32
C LEU A 239 -4.27 3.74 -6.33
N ASP A 240 -5.39 3.07 -6.57
CA ASP A 240 -5.77 1.79 -5.99
C ASP A 240 -5.61 0.64 -7.00
N GLY A 241 -5.43 0.94 -8.26
CA GLY A 241 -5.17 -0.01 -9.33
C GLY A 241 -4.50 0.65 -10.53
N LEU A 242 -3.82 -0.15 -11.33
CA LEU A 242 -3.12 0.24 -12.53
C LEU A 242 -3.37 -0.81 -13.62
N ALA A 243 -3.70 -0.37 -14.83
CA ALA A 243 -3.85 -1.25 -15.98
C ALA A 243 -3.42 -0.54 -17.27
N PRO A 244 -3.09 -1.28 -18.35
CA PRO A 244 -2.98 -0.70 -19.67
C PRO A 244 -4.26 0.03 -20.08
N ASP A 245 -4.12 1.14 -20.79
CA ASP A 245 -5.27 1.85 -21.34
C ASP A 245 -5.93 1.00 -22.43
N ASP A 246 -7.22 0.75 -22.30
CA ASP A 246 -8.02 -0.04 -23.23
C ASP A 246 -8.84 0.83 -24.21
N GLY A 247 -8.62 2.15 -24.19
CA GLY A 247 -9.32 3.10 -25.05
C GLY A 247 -10.78 3.38 -24.62
N GLN A 248 -11.21 2.96 -23.41
CA GLN A 248 -12.55 3.27 -22.90
C GLN A 248 -12.82 4.77 -22.96
N GLU A 249 -13.94 5.18 -23.52
CA GLU A 249 -14.31 6.59 -23.60
C GLU A 249 -14.60 7.17 -22.21
N ALA A 250 -13.99 8.31 -21.91
CA ALA A 250 -14.23 9.01 -20.66
C ALA A 250 -15.61 9.67 -20.64
N SER A 251 -16.39 9.37 -19.62
CA SER A 251 -17.71 10.00 -19.43
C SER A 251 -17.62 11.36 -18.75
N ARG A 252 -16.51 11.66 -18.05
CA ARG A 252 -16.27 12.92 -17.35
C ARG A 252 -14.87 13.41 -17.60
N ARG A 253 -14.70 14.74 -17.54
CA ARG A 253 -13.38 15.37 -17.69
C ARG A 253 -13.25 16.54 -16.74
N HIS A 254 -12.16 16.54 -15.96
CA HIS A 254 -11.78 17.63 -15.07
C HIS A 254 -10.43 18.16 -15.51
N VAL A 255 -10.30 19.46 -15.67
CA VAL A 255 -9.04 20.14 -16.01
C VAL A 255 -8.71 21.10 -14.88
N TYR A 256 -7.64 20.78 -14.15
CA TYR A 256 -7.09 21.59 -13.07
C TYR A 256 -6.04 22.52 -13.65
N GLU A 257 -6.23 23.82 -13.48
CA GLU A 257 -5.30 24.87 -13.92
C GLU A 257 -4.66 25.48 -12.69
N THR A 258 -3.34 25.59 -12.68
CA THR A 258 -2.58 26.13 -11.56
C THR A 258 -2.08 27.55 -11.84
N VAL A 259 -1.77 28.30 -10.78
CA VAL A 259 -1.22 29.66 -10.85
C VAL A 259 0.09 29.73 -11.62
N ASP A 260 0.85 28.64 -11.63
CA ASP A 260 2.17 28.50 -12.28
C ASP A 260 2.11 27.73 -13.61
N GLY A 261 0.93 27.67 -14.25
CA GLY A 261 0.76 27.21 -15.62
C GLY A 261 0.64 25.69 -15.80
N LEU A 262 0.65 24.86 -14.74
CA LEU A 262 0.36 23.44 -14.91
C LEU A 262 -1.14 23.23 -15.23
N ARG A 263 -1.40 22.29 -16.14
CA ARG A 263 -2.73 21.80 -16.47
C ARG A 263 -2.76 20.29 -16.31
N LEU A 264 -3.47 19.82 -15.30
CA LEU A 264 -3.76 18.39 -15.12
C LEU A 264 -5.16 18.09 -15.66
N GLU A 265 -5.26 17.20 -16.63
CA GLU A 265 -6.53 16.66 -17.06
C GLU A 265 -6.74 15.28 -16.42
N VAL A 266 -7.92 15.08 -15.87
CA VAL A 266 -8.43 13.81 -15.33
C VAL A 266 -9.65 13.42 -16.15
N ALA A 267 -9.49 12.47 -17.09
CA ALA A 267 -10.55 11.93 -17.92
C ALA A 267 -11.03 10.61 -17.29
N SER A 268 -12.25 10.55 -16.76
CA SER A 268 -12.71 9.46 -15.91
C SER A 268 -14.02 8.81 -16.37
N TRP A 269 -14.19 7.54 -15.96
CA TRP A 269 -15.41 6.75 -16.15
C TRP A 269 -15.58 5.77 -14.98
N GLN A 270 -16.73 5.10 -14.92
CA GLN A 270 -17.02 4.07 -13.92
C GLN A 270 -17.27 2.73 -14.58
N ASP A 271 -16.80 1.67 -13.92
CA ASP A 271 -17.16 0.28 -14.19
C ASP A 271 -17.42 -0.48 -12.88
N GLU A 272 -17.49 -1.81 -12.94
CA GLU A 272 -17.73 -2.66 -11.76
C GLU A 272 -16.60 -2.59 -10.72
N ALA A 273 -15.36 -2.32 -11.13
CA ALA A 273 -14.21 -2.19 -10.24
C ALA A 273 -14.17 -0.83 -9.50
N GLY A 274 -14.80 0.20 -10.08
CA GLY A 274 -14.85 1.53 -9.50
C GLY A 274 -14.67 2.66 -10.52
N THR A 275 -14.02 3.74 -10.10
CA THR A 275 -13.75 4.89 -10.97
C THR A 275 -12.34 4.83 -11.53
N TRP A 276 -12.25 4.63 -12.84
CA TRP A 276 -11.00 4.71 -13.59
C TRP A 276 -10.76 6.10 -14.14
N ALA A 277 -9.47 6.44 -14.29
CA ALA A 277 -9.07 7.70 -14.89
C ALA A 277 -7.83 7.53 -15.75
N ARG A 278 -7.78 8.29 -16.85
CA ARG A 278 -6.54 8.67 -17.54
C ARG A 278 -6.12 10.04 -17.08
N LEU A 279 -4.83 10.22 -16.93
CA LEU A 279 -4.22 11.46 -16.49
C LEU A 279 -3.33 11.99 -17.63
N SER A 280 -3.39 13.26 -17.88
CA SER A 280 -2.43 13.96 -18.73
C SER A 280 -2.05 15.31 -18.14
N LEU A 281 -0.80 15.69 -18.32
CA LEU A 281 -0.31 17.00 -17.89
C LEU A 281 0.16 17.81 -19.10
N ALA A 282 -0.05 19.11 -19.01
CA ALA A 282 0.49 20.08 -19.93
C ALA A 282 1.04 21.29 -19.14
N LEU A 283 1.91 22.05 -19.76
CA LEU A 283 2.43 23.30 -19.23
C LEU A 283 2.01 24.45 -20.14
N ASP A 284 1.37 25.45 -19.57
CA ASP A 284 1.15 26.74 -20.19
C ASP A 284 2.36 27.64 -19.82
N GLU A 285 3.31 27.75 -20.74
CA GLU A 285 4.56 28.44 -20.48
C GLU A 285 4.39 29.96 -20.33
N ASP A 286 3.38 30.56 -20.97
CA ASP A 286 3.12 31.99 -20.85
C ASP A 286 2.63 32.31 -19.44
N VAL A 287 1.74 31.47 -18.89
CA VAL A 287 1.26 31.59 -17.50
C VAL A 287 2.41 31.34 -16.51
N ALA A 288 3.22 30.30 -16.73
CA ALA A 288 4.36 29.99 -15.87
C ALA A 288 5.37 31.15 -15.84
N THR A 289 5.72 31.71 -17.02
CA THR A 289 6.63 32.83 -17.15
C THR A 289 6.07 34.08 -16.44
N ALA A 290 4.78 34.39 -16.65
CA ALA A 290 4.14 35.49 -15.98
C ALA A 290 4.13 35.37 -14.45
N TRP A 291 3.90 34.15 -13.95
CA TRP A 291 3.95 33.83 -12.52
C TRP A 291 5.35 34.02 -11.96
N PHE A 292 6.37 33.51 -12.66
CA PHE A 292 7.75 33.58 -12.16
C PHE A 292 8.31 34.98 -12.12
N LYS A 293 7.84 35.89 -13.02
CA LYS A 293 8.21 37.30 -12.99
C LYS A 293 7.71 38.06 -11.75
N GLN A 294 6.70 37.56 -11.06
CA GLN A 294 6.18 38.16 -9.83
C GLN A 294 7.02 37.75 -8.58
N ALA A 295 7.94 36.82 -8.70
CA ALA A 295 8.83 36.43 -7.61
C ALA A 295 9.89 37.51 -7.38
N GLY A 296 10.28 37.70 -6.12
CA GLY A 296 11.29 38.73 -5.75
C GLY A 296 12.69 38.47 -6.32
N GLU A 297 13.56 39.45 -6.16
CA GLU A 297 14.93 39.45 -6.72
C GLU A 297 15.80 38.29 -6.22
N ASP A 298 15.53 37.77 -5.04
CA ASP A 298 16.26 36.61 -4.44
C ASP A 298 15.77 35.26 -4.98
N ALA A 299 14.79 35.22 -5.88
CA ALA A 299 14.29 33.98 -6.44
C ALA A 299 15.26 33.40 -7.47
N GLU A 300 15.29 32.07 -7.55
CA GLU A 300 16.02 31.33 -8.57
C GLU A 300 15.67 31.83 -9.99
N PRO A 301 16.61 31.87 -10.96
CA PRO A 301 16.36 32.35 -12.31
C PRO A 301 15.14 31.73 -12.96
N GLU A 302 14.32 32.57 -13.65
CA GLU A 302 13.09 32.15 -14.34
C GLU A 302 13.32 30.93 -15.27
N ALA A 303 14.42 30.96 -16.04
CA ALA A 303 14.76 29.90 -16.98
C ALA A 303 14.98 28.54 -16.29
N GLU A 304 15.60 28.53 -15.12
CA GLU A 304 15.86 27.31 -14.34
C GLU A 304 14.57 26.74 -13.75
N ARG A 305 13.70 27.61 -13.24
CA ARG A 305 12.38 27.23 -12.73
C ARG A 305 11.51 26.65 -13.84
N LEU A 306 11.49 27.27 -15.01
CA LEU A 306 10.75 26.81 -16.17
C LEU A 306 11.29 25.45 -16.67
N GLN A 307 12.62 25.31 -16.76
CA GLN A 307 13.24 24.03 -17.15
C GLN A 307 12.87 22.90 -16.18
N ARG A 308 12.90 23.16 -14.88
CA ARG A 308 12.52 22.19 -13.85
C ARG A 308 11.04 21.78 -13.98
N LEU A 309 10.15 22.75 -14.23
CA LEU A 309 8.74 22.48 -14.42
C LEU A 309 8.47 21.67 -15.71
N ARG A 310 9.15 21.96 -16.80
CA ARG A 310 9.13 21.14 -18.04
C ARG A 310 9.56 19.72 -17.78
N ALA A 311 10.69 19.53 -17.08
CA ALA A 311 11.20 18.21 -16.74
C ALA A 311 10.20 17.41 -15.85
N GLN A 312 9.56 18.09 -14.90
CA GLN A 312 8.54 17.49 -14.05
C GLN A 312 7.33 17.02 -14.87
N VAL A 313 6.81 17.87 -15.76
CA VAL A 313 5.68 17.53 -16.64
C VAL A 313 6.03 16.37 -17.56
N ALA A 314 7.21 16.39 -18.19
CA ALA A 314 7.67 15.32 -19.07
C ALA A 314 7.79 13.97 -18.31
N GLY A 315 8.31 14.01 -17.09
CA GLY A 315 8.42 12.82 -16.23
C GLY A 315 7.04 12.22 -15.88
N TRP A 316 6.06 13.06 -15.57
CA TRP A 316 4.69 12.60 -15.29
C TRP A 316 3.99 12.10 -16.55
N GLN A 317 4.11 12.79 -17.69
CA GLN A 317 3.53 12.35 -18.96
C GLN A 317 4.03 10.94 -19.35
N GLY A 318 5.34 10.70 -19.28
CA GLY A 318 5.92 9.38 -19.57
C GLY A 318 5.41 8.27 -18.63
N ARG A 319 5.11 8.60 -17.38
CA ARG A 319 4.51 7.64 -16.43
C ARG A 319 3.05 7.32 -16.75
N PHE A 320 2.29 8.26 -17.27
CA PHE A 320 0.84 8.12 -17.48
C PHE A 320 0.48 7.57 -18.85
N GLU A 321 1.36 7.74 -19.82
CA GLU A 321 1.13 7.32 -21.21
C GLU A 321 0.78 5.82 -21.30
N GLY A 322 -0.30 5.52 -22.03
CA GLY A 322 -0.77 4.16 -22.26
C GLY A 322 -1.33 3.46 -21.01
N ARG A 323 -1.66 4.19 -19.96
CA ARG A 323 -2.15 3.63 -18.68
C ARG A 323 -3.45 4.27 -18.22
N ARG A 324 -4.21 3.47 -17.49
CA ARG A 324 -5.38 3.91 -16.72
C ARG A 324 -5.20 3.55 -15.25
N PHE A 325 -5.81 4.35 -14.38
CA PHE A 325 -5.64 4.29 -12.94
C PHE A 325 -6.99 4.13 -12.25
N LEU A 326 -7.12 3.13 -11.41
CA LEU A 326 -8.27 3.02 -10.51
C LEU A 326 -8.03 3.99 -9.35
N LEU A 327 -8.97 4.90 -9.12
CA LEU A 327 -8.85 5.92 -8.09
C LEU A 327 -9.48 5.48 -6.78
N PRO A 328 -8.92 5.87 -5.64
CA PRO A 328 -9.51 5.61 -4.34
C PRO A 328 -10.95 6.18 -4.27
N PRO A 329 -11.92 5.46 -3.68
CA PRO A 329 -13.33 5.87 -3.67
C PRO A 329 -13.56 7.28 -3.09
N HIS A 330 -12.81 7.68 -2.07
CA HIS A 330 -12.93 9.00 -1.45
C HIS A 330 -12.47 10.14 -2.37
N LYS A 331 -11.49 9.90 -3.25
CA LYS A 331 -11.06 10.85 -4.29
C LYS A 331 -12.04 10.81 -5.46
N ALA A 332 -12.45 9.63 -5.87
CA ALA A 332 -13.39 9.42 -6.98
C ALA A 332 -14.73 10.13 -6.75
N ALA A 333 -15.24 10.15 -5.52
CA ALA A 333 -16.48 10.83 -5.18
C ALA A 333 -16.49 12.32 -5.62
N ASN A 334 -15.33 13.00 -5.53
CA ASN A 334 -15.21 14.40 -5.94
C ASN A 334 -15.28 14.60 -7.47
N LEU A 335 -14.95 13.57 -8.26
CA LEU A 335 -15.12 13.60 -9.73
C LEU A 335 -16.56 13.33 -10.15
N LEU A 336 -17.35 12.69 -9.31
CA LEU A 336 -18.71 12.29 -9.62
C LEU A 336 -19.73 13.38 -9.33
N ALA A 337 -19.37 14.37 -8.50
CA ALA A 337 -20.26 15.43 -8.05
C ALA A 337 -20.79 16.28 -9.22
N SER A 338 -22.10 16.41 -9.29
CA SER A 338 -22.81 17.26 -10.27
C SER A 338 -22.67 18.75 -9.90
N ARG A 339 -23.02 19.64 -10.86
CA ARG A 339 -23.07 21.10 -10.56
C ARG A 339 -24.00 21.44 -9.40
N ALA A 340 -25.12 20.72 -9.28
CA ALA A 340 -26.09 20.96 -8.22
C ALA A 340 -25.53 20.67 -6.83
N GLU A 341 -24.69 19.63 -6.71
CA GLU A 341 -24.04 19.26 -5.44
C GLU A 341 -22.94 20.24 -4.99
N HIS A 342 -22.51 21.13 -5.88
CA HIS A 342 -21.60 22.24 -5.55
C HIS A 342 -22.34 23.51 -5.10
N LEU A 343 -23.66 23.48 -5.08
CA LEU A 343 -24.51 24.64 -4.75
C LEU A 343 -25.42 24.33 -3.56
N ALA A 344 -25.62 25.30 -2.70
CA ALA A 344 -26.62 25.22 -1.66
C ALA A 344 -28.04 25.04 -2.27
N PRO A 345 -28.91 24.22 -1.69
CA PRO A 345 -30.30 24.11 -2.14
C PRO A 345 -31.01 25.48 -2.10
N ASP A 346 -32.03 25.64 -2.96
CA ASP A 346 -32.88 26.85 -3.05
C ASP A 346 -33.68 27.09 -1.76
#